data_690ea92222e0493096cfc19b2bc1a5fd
#
_entry.id   690ea92222e0493096cfc19b2bc1a5fd
#
_cell.length_a   1.000
_cell.length_b   1.000
_cell.length_c   1.000
_cell.angle_alpha   90.00
_cell.angle_beta   90.00
_cell.angle_gamma   90.00
#
_symmetry.space_group_name_H-M   'P 1'
#
loop_
_entity.id
_entity.type
_entity.pdbx_description
1 polymer ?
#
loop_
_entity_poly.entity_id
_entity_poly.type
_entity_poly.pdbx_seq_one_letter_code
_entity_poly.pdbx_strand_id
1 'polypeptide(L)'
;MTSSEEQRGSTGATCGSTCGCAAAPTGTARGEHAAPARHATRCSHFEIPGMDCPSEERLIRMQLADCASHFDFDLPARRLALWHSGPAEAVLDRLAPLGFGARLLASEAVGAAPTAGAAAQHAEGRTLVWLLAINALMFLVEGLAGWWAESSGLLADGLDMFADAAVYGAALWAVGRGVGAQFGAARLAGWLQALLAAGLFVQVAWRAVHGAEPLGAAMMAVSVVALAANLACLLLIGRHRHGGAHMRASYIFSANDVLANLGVIIAGALVLWTGSQWPDIVIGTVIGVVVLLGALKILRLQPG
;
A
#
# COMPACT_ATOMS: atom_id res chain seq x y z
N MET A 1 35.02 -31.26 -71.36
CA MET A 1 35.93 -30.11 -71.16
C MET A 1 35.53 -29.50 -69.87
N THR A 2 36.18 -29.87 -68.83
CA THR A 2 37.15 -29.15 -68.01
C THR A 2 36.44 -28.09 -67.18
N SER A 3 36.38 -28.11 -65.95
CA SER A 3 37.30 -28.14 -64.82
C SER A 3 36.83 -27.21 -63.78
N SER A 4 36.78 -27.69 -62.58
CA SER A 4 37.57 -27.28 -61.38
C SER A 4 37.01 -26.11 -60.59
N GLU A 5 36.64 -26.44 -59.35
CA GLU A 5 37.32 -26.08 -58.07
C GLU A 5 37.37 -24.56 -57.81
N GLU A 6 36.95 -24.10 -56.64
CA GLU A 6 37.73 -24.15 -55.40
C GLU A 6 36.93 -23.56 -54.19
N GLN A 7 37.19 -24.17 -53.09
CA GLN A 7 36.80 -23.85 -51.69
C GLN A 7 37.27 -22.49 -51.22
N ARG A 8 36.52 -21.90 -50.29
CA ARG A 8 36.93 -21.30 -48.97
C ARG A 8 35.71 -20.62 -48.39
N GLY A 9 35.16 -20.92 -47.27
CA GLY A 9 35.74 -20.97 -45.94
C GLY A 9 35.63 -19.63 -45.26
N SER A 10 34.52 -19.36 -44.52
CA SER A 10 34.50 -18.27 -43.56
C SER A 10 33.50 -18.61 -42.45
N THR A 11 34.05 -18.81 -41.29
CA THR A 11 33.43 -19.05 -40.01
C THR A 11 32.67 -17.80 -39.53
N GLY A 12 31.37 -17.94 -39.30
CA GLY A 12 30.55 -16.96 -38.61
C GLY A 12 29.84 -17.64 -37.42
N ALA A 13 30.31 -17.37 -36.22
CA ALA A 13 29.72 -17.86 -35.00
C ALA A 13 28.38 -17.17 -34.73
N THR A 14 27.28 -17.90 -34.82
CA THR A 14 25.98 -17.50 -34.34
C THR A 14 25.77 -18.03 -32.93
N CYS A 15 25.73 -17.16 -31.96
CA CYS A 15 25.22 -17.43 -30.61
C CYS A 15 23.73 -17.77 -30.69
N GLY A 16 23.40 -19.05 -30.58
CA GLY A 16 22.06 -19.55 -30.41
C GLY A 16 21.65 -19.53 -28.95
N SER A 17 20.79 -18.62 -28.56
CA SER A 17 20.09 -18.69 -27.28
C SER A 17 18.90 -19.63 -27.41
N THR A 18 19.07 -20.89 -27.08
CA THR A 18 17.96 -21.84 -26.92
C THR A 18 17.33 -21.68 -25.56
N CYS A 19 16.25 -20.90 -25.46
CA CYS A 19 15.28 -21.02 -24.40
C CYS A 19 14.40 -22.24 -24.68
N GLY A 20 14.70 -23.36 -24.03
CA GLY A 20 13.90 -24.58 -24.12
C GLY A 20 12.59 -24.42 -23.31
N CYS A 21 11.48 -24.22 -24.01
CA CYS A 21 10.16 -24.49 -23.46
C CYS A 21 9.88 -25.98 -23.59
N ALA A 22 10.02 -26.74 -22.49
CA ALA A 22 9.58 -28.14 -22.43
C ALA A 22 8.06 -28.19 -22.25
N ALA A 23 7.41 -28.99 -23.09
CA ALA A 23 5.97 -29.23 -23.07
C ALA A 23 5.52 -29.86 -21.74
N ALA A 24 4.34 -29.42 -21.26
CA ALA A 24 3.72 -29.92 -20.06
C ALA A 24 3.08 -31.31 -20.28
N PRO A 25 3.16 -32.23 -19.31
CA PRO A 25 2.28 -33.35 -19.23
C PRO A 25 0.99 -33.01 -18.53
N THR A 26 -0.13 -33.38 -19.13
CA THR A 26 -1.47 -33.33 -18.55
C THR A 26 -1.56 -34.31 -17.37
N GLY A 27 -1.78 -33.78 -16.16
CA GLY A 27 -1.97 -34.58 -14.96
C GLY A 27 -2.61 -33.73 -13.86
N THR A 28 -3.88 -33.98 -13.58
CA THR A 28 -4.66 -33.44 -12.48
C THR A 28 -4.04 -33.75 -11.12
N ALA A 29 -3.52 -32.75 -10.42
CA ALA A 29 -3.39 -32.79 -8.97
C ALA A 29 -3.41 -31.34 -8.45
N ARG A 30 -4.41 -31.02 -7.64
CA ARG A 30 -4.39 -29.86 -6.74
C ARG A 30 -3.25 -30.03 -5.77
N GLY A 31 -2.17 -29.33 -6.01
CA GLY A 31 -1.01 -29.22 -5.14
C GLY A 31 -0.76 -27.76 -4.86
N GLU A 32 -0.76 -27.39 -3.60
CA GLU A 32 -0.27 -26.12 -3.09
C GLU A 32 1.10 -25.84 -3.73
N HIS A 33 1.15 -24.87 -4.63
CA HIS A 33 2.41 -24.36 -5.13
C HIS A 33 2.97 -23.37 -4.10
N ALA A 34 3.67 -23.90 -3.10
CA ALA A 34 4.70 -23.15 -2.43
C ALA A 34 5.75 -22.79 -3.49
N ALA A 35 5.88 -21.52 -3.83
CA ALA A 35 6.94 -21.04 -4.69
C ALA A 35 8.29 -21.46 -4.09
N PRO A 36 9.26 -21.99 -4.90
CA PRO A 36 10.54 -22.42 -4.37
C PRO A 36 11.21 -21.24 -3.67
N ALA A 37 11.68 -21.47 -2.45
CA ALA A 37 12.42 -20.48 -1.67
C ALA A 37 13.63 -20.04 -2.51
N ARG A 38 13.58 -18.82 -3.04
CA ARG A 38 14.68 -18.25 -3.83
C ARG A 38 15.81 -17.93 -2.87
N HIS A 39 16.95 -18.61 -3.03
CA HIS A 39 18.12 -18.32 -2.24
C HIS A 39 18.62 -16.92 -2.57
N ALA A 40 18.55 -16.01 -1.61
CA ALA A 40 19.18 -14.71 -1.74
C ALA A 40 20.70 -14.90 -1.79
N THR A 41 21.34 -14.25 -2.74
CA THR A 41 22.80 -14.27 -2.87
C THR A 41 23.42 -12.94 -2.46
N ARG A 42 22.59 -11.88 -2.33
CA ARG A 42 22.99 -10.52 -2.01
C ARG A 42 21.99 -9.84 -1.07
N CYS A 43 22.52 -8.97 -0.22
CA CYS A 43 21.76 -7.96 0.51
C CYS A 43 22.16 -6.58 -0.01
N SER A 44 21.22 -5.80 -0.50
CA SER A 44 21.46 -4.44 -0.99
C SER A 44 20.66 -3.43 -0.20
N HIS A 45 21.33 -2.33 0.15
CA HIS A 45 20.75 -1.21 0.87
C HIS A 45 20.48 -0.07 -0.10
N PHE A 46 19.25 0.41 -0.12
CA PHE A 46 18.80 1.51 -0.95
C PHE A 46 18.33 2.67 -0.09
N GLU A 47 18.61 3.89 -0.51
CA GLU A 47 17.93 5.10 -0.07
C GLU A 47 16.83 5.43 -1.06
N ILE A 48 15.62 5.68 -0.57
CA ILE A 48 14.42 5.93 -1.39
C ILE A 48 13.73 7.19 -0.88
N PRO A 49 14.19 8.39 -1.29
CA PRO A 49 13.70 9.66 -0.73
C PRO A 49 12.19 9.88 -0.85
N GLY A 50 11.56 9.32 -1.88
CA GLY A 50 10.11 9.39 -2.09
C GLY A 50 9.31 8.36 -1.29
N MET A 51 9.94 7.54 -0.45
CA MET A 51 9.26 6.56 0.39
C MET A 51 9.01 7.17 1.77
N ASP A 52 7.85 7.75 1.97
CA ASP A 52 7.48 8.39 3.24
C ASP A 52 6.20 7.80 3.87
N CYS A 53 5.54 6.86 3.17
CA CYS A 53 4.33 6.22 3.67
C CYS A 53 4.27 4.71 3.34
N PRO A 54 3.43 3.93 4.06
CA PRO A 54 3.26 2.49 3.84
C PRO A 54 2.72 2.11 2.47
N SER A 55 1.98 2.99 1.82
CA SER A 55 1.49 2.75 0.47
C SER A 55 2.63 2.61 -0.53
N GLU A 56 3.67 3.43 -0.36
CA GLU A 56 4.89 3.39 -1.17
C GLU A 56 5.73 2.13 -0.88
N GLU A 57 5.85 1.75 0.39
CA GLU A 57 6.46 0.47 0.78
C GLU A 57 5.80 -0.70 0.06
N ARG A 58 4.47 -0.75 0.06
CA ARG A 58 3.72 -1.85 -0.60
C ARG A 58 3.93 -1.89 -2.09
N LEU A 59 3.99 -0.73 -2.74
CA LEU A 59 4.29 -0.64 -4.17
C LEU A 59 5.68 -1.17 -4.49
N ILE A 60 6.67 -0.82 -3.66
CA ILE A 60 8.03 -1.36 -3.78
C ILE A 60 8.04 -2.87 -3.58
N ARG A 61 7.32 -3.39 -2.57
CA ARG A 61 7.18 -4.85 -2.37
C ARG A 61 6.57 -5.54 -3.58
N MET A 62 5.51 -4.96 -4.14
CA MET A 62 4.84 -5.52 -5.33
C MET A 62 5.77 -5.52 -6.54
N GLN A 63 6.49 -4.42 -6.76
CA GLN A 63 7.40 -4.28 -7.90
C GLN A 63 8.59 -5.25 -7.84
N LEU A 64 9.04 -5.61 -6.64
CA LEU A 64 10.20 -6.46 -6.42
C LEU A 64 9.84 -7.90 -5.99
N ALA A 65 8.56 -8.26 -5.94
CA ALA A 65 8.08 -9.56 -5.45
C ALA A 65 8.72 -10.76 -6.20
N ASP A 66 9.07 -10.58 -7.48
CA ASP A 66 9.64 -11.62 -8.31
C ASP A 66 11.14 -11.86 -8.07
N CYS A 67 11.88 -10.89 -7.56
CA CYS A 67 13.32 -10.95 -7.41
C CYS A 67 13.81 -10.94 -5.97
N ALA A 68 12.97 -10.54 -5.02
CA ALA A 68 13.30 -10.40 -3.61
C ALA A 68 12.86 -11.63 -2.81
N SER A 69 13.66 -12.00 -1.83
CA SER A 69 13.33 -13.05 -0.86
C SER A 69 12.98 -12.49 0.52
N HIS A 70 13.50 -11.30 0.86
CA HIS A 70 13.21 -10.62 2.10
C HIS A 70 13.37 -9.10 1.95
N PHE A 71 12.53 -8.34 2.66
CA PHE A 71 12.52 -6.88 2.68
C PHE A 71 12.60 -6.39 4.13
N ASP A 72 13.45 -5.42 4.38
CA ASP A 72 13.47 -4.65 5.62
C ASP A 72 13.43 -3.16 5.29
N PHE A 73 12.31 -2.51 5.65
CA PHE A 73 12.05 -1.10 5.37
C PHE A 73 12.25 -0.26 6.62
N ASP A 74 12.96 0.85 6.48
CA ASP A 74 13.05 1.91 7.47
C ASP A 74 12.43 3.19 6.87
N LEU A 75 11.12 3.37 7.06
CA LEU A 75 10.39 4.52 6.51
C LEU A 75 10.89 5.86 7.07
N PRO A 76 11.12 6.03 8.38
CA PRO A 76 11.70 7.26 8.92
C PRO A 76 13.05 7.63 8.31
N ALA A 77 13.90 6.64 8.08
CA ALA A 77 15.20 6.84 7.44
C ALA A 77 15.12 6.78 5.91
N ARG A 78 13.94 6.46 5.34
CA ARG A 78 13.72 6.29 3.89
C ARG A 78 14.68 5.27 3.27
N ARG A 79 14.91 4.16 3.96
CA ARG A 79 15.86 3.10 3.57
C ARG A 79 15.15 1.78 3.37
N LEU A 80 15.70 1.00 2.44
CA LEU A 80 15.30 -0.37 2.17
C LEU A 80 16.54 -1.26 2.19
N ALA A 81 16.56 -2.29 3.05
CA ALA A 81 17.45 -3.42 2.90
C ALA A 81 16.71 -4.56 2.21
N LEU A 82 17.26 -5.05 1.11
CA LEU A 82 16.66 -6.04 0.23
C LEU A 82 17.55 -7.24 0.06
N TRP A 83 17.03 -8.44 0.38
CA TRP A 83 17.68 -9.72 0.06
C TRP A 83 17.15 -10.24 -1.26
N HIS A 84 18.03 -10.37 -2.25
CA HIS A 84 17.66 -10.70 -3.62
C HIS A 84 18.69 -11.58 -4.31
N SER A 85 18.32 -12.13 -5.47
CA SER A 85 19.23 -12.81 -6.39
C SER A 85 19.49 -11.90 -7.60
N GLY A 86 20.75 -11.79 -8.01
CA GLY A 86 21.17 -11.01 -9.16
C GLY A 86 21.83 -9.66 -8.80
N PRO A 87 22.16 -8.82 -9.81
CA PRO A 87 22.84 -7.56 -9.61
C PRO A 87 21.93 -6.50 -8.99
N ALA A 88 22.49 -5.62 -8.15
CA ALA A 88 21.75 -4.55 -7.49
C ALA A 88 21.22 -3.49 -8.48
N GLU A 89 21.89 -3.33 -9.61
CA GLU A 89 21.50 -2.44 -10.69
C GLU A 89 20.15 -2.85 -11.30
N ALA A 90 19.91 -4.14 -11.46
CA ALA A 90 18.62 -4.65 -11.95
C ALA A 90 17.47 -4.35 -10.97
N VAL A 91 17.75 -4.22 -9.67
CA VAL A 91 16.77 -3.78 -8.67
C VAL A 91 16.49 -2.29 -8.83
N LEU A 92 17.52 -1.47 -9.06
CA LEU A 92 17.35 -0.03 -9.33
C LEU A 92 16.51 0.22 -10.58
N ASP A 93 16.76 -0.52 -11.66
CA ASP A 93 15.98 -0.40 -12.91
C ASP A 93 14.51 -0.71 -12.68
N ARG A 94 14.19 -1.65 -11.78
CA ARG A 94 12.82 -1.96 -11.40
C ARG A 94 12.19 -0.91 -10.48
N LEU A 95 12.98 -0.23 -9.66
CA LEU A 95 12.51 0.83 -8.78
C LEU A 95 12.33 2.17 -9.52
N ALA A 96 13.10 2.41 -10.58
CA ALA A 96 13.09 3.65 -11.34
C ALA A 96 11.68 4.09 -11.80
N PRO A 97 10.81 3.20 -12.34
CA PRO A 97 9.48 3.56 -12.79
C PRO A 97 8.54 4.04 -11.68
N LEU A 98 8.82 3.71 -10.42
CA LEU A 98 8.02 4.18 -9.29
C LEU A 98 8.22 5.68 -9.00
N GLY A 99 9.28 6.28 -9.53
CA GLY A 99 9.53 7.70 -9.36
C GLY A 99 9.94 8.13 -7.94
N PHE A 100 10.27 7.19 -7.06
CA PHE A 100 10.63 7.49 -5.65
C PHE A 100 12.08 7.91 -5.46
N GLY A 101 12.89 7.98 -6.53
CA GLY A 101 14.27 8.44 -6.48
C GLY A 101 15.23 7.47 -5.80
N ALA A 102 15.01 6.17 -5.95
CA ALA A 102 15.82 5.12 -5.33
C ALA A 102 17.31 5.24 -5.72
N ARG A 103 18.21 5.07 -4.74
CA ARG A 103 19.66 5.08 -4.90
C ARG A 103 20.26 3.90 -4.15
N LEU A 104 21.24 3.23 -4.76
CA LEU A 104 22.00 2.17 -4.11
C LEU A 104 23.01 2.78 -3.14
N LEU A 105 23.00 2.37 -1.88
CA LEU A 105 23.99 2.76 -0.86
C LEU A 105 25.10 1.74 -0.74
N ALA A 106 24.75 0.45 -0.64
CA ALA A 106 25.69 -0.66 -0.49
C ALA A 106 25.08 -1.95 -1.02
N SER A 107 25.92 -2.90 -1.45
CA SER A 107 25.49 -4.24 -1.86
C SER A 107 26.54 -5.25 -1.45
N GLU A 108 26.15 -6.21 -0.62
CA GLU A 108 27.03 -7.23 -0.05
C GLU A 108 26.56 -8.63 -0.43
N ALA A 109 27.49 -9.54 -0.61
CA ALA A 109 27.16 -10.95 -0.80
C ALA A 109 26.77 -11.55 0.55
N VAL A 110 25.64 -12.26 0.60
CA VAL A 110 25.14 -12.92 1.81
C VAL A 110 24.84 -14.38 1.56
N GLY A 111 25.10 -15.24 2.56
CA GLY A 111 24.89 -16.67 2.43
C GLY A 111 23.42 -17.11 2.53
N ALA A 112 22.55 -16.36 3.17
CA ALA A 112 21.11 -16.61 3.27
C ALA A 112 20.36 -15.34 3.71
N ALA A 113 19.09 -15.21 3.27
CA ALA A 113 18.18 -14.21 3.81
C ALA A 113 17.74 -14.62 5.23
N PRO A 114 17.42 -13.66 6.12
CA PRO A 114 16.78 -13.97 7.38
C PRO A 114 15.48 -14.73 7.12
N THR A 115 15.37 -15.95 7.63
CA THR A 115 14.14 -16.73 7.51
C THR A 115 13.15 -16.19 8.56
N ALA A 116 12.23 -15.32 8.14
CA ALA A 116 11.00 -15.14 8.90
C ALA A 116 10.27 -16.50 8.85
N GLY A 117 10.11 -17.15 10.01
CA GLY A 117 9.49 -18.46 10.07
C GLY A 117 8.09 -18.41 9.43
N ALA A 118 7.67 -19.46 8.72
CA ALA A 118 6.36 -19.55 8.07
C ALA A 118 5.20 -19.20 9.03
N ALA A 119 5.35 -19.51 10.32
CA ALA A 119 4.39 -19.13 11.37
C ALA A 119 4.28 -17.61 11.57
N ALA A 120 5.37 -16.83 11.43
CA ALA A 120 5.35 -15.38 11.53
C ALA A 120 4.65 -14.76 10.31
N GLN A 121 4.91 -15.25 9.10
CA GLN A 121 4.24 -14.79 7.87
C GLN A 121 2.73 -15.07 7.90
N HIS A 122 2.29 -16.22 8.43
CA HIS A 122 0.87 -16.52 8.61
C HIS A 122 0.19 -15.62 9.65
N ALA A 123 0.90 -15.29 10.74
CA ALA A 123 0.39 -14.38 11.77
C ALA A 123 0.25 -12.94 11.24
N GLU A 124 1.22 -12.48 10.45
CA GLU A 124 1.19 -11.18 9.77
C GLU A 124 0.03 -11.10 8.76
N GLY A 125 -0.18 -12.13 7.94
CA GLY A 125 -1.30 -12.20 6.99
C GLY A 125 -2.67 -12.11 7.67
N ARG A 126 -2.85 -12.81 8.79
CA ARG A 126 -4.09 -12.71 9.60
C ARG A 126 -4.30 -11.32 10.18
N THR A 127 -3.24 -10.68 10.66
CA THR A 127 -3.31 -9.30 11.17
C THR A 127 -3.77 -8.34 10.07
N LEU A 128 -3.22 -8.43 8.86
CA LEU A 128 -3.63 -7.61 7.71
C LEU A 128 -5.11 -7.80 7.33
N VAL A 129 -5.62 -9.03 7.39
CA VAL A 129 -7.05 -9.32 7.16
C VAL A 129 -7.93 -8.65 8.22
N TRP A 130 -7.52 -8.69 9.49
CA TRP A 130 -8.26 -8.01 10.55
C TRP A 130 -8.23 -6.49 10.40
N LEU A 131 -7.09 -5.92 10.04
CA LEU A 131 -6.98 -4.48 9.75
C LEU A 131 -7.89 -4.07 8.60
N LEU A 132 -7.90 -4.83 7.50
CA LEU A 132 -8.82 -4.62 6.39
C LEU A 132 -10.28 -4.65 6.85
N ALA A 133 -10.66 -5.69 7.61
CA ALA A 133 -12.04 -5.87 8.06
C ALA A 133 -12.50 -4.74 9.00
N ILE A 134 -11.64 -4.31 9.92
CA ILE A 134 -11.94 -3.20 10.85
C ILE A 134 -12.11 -1.89 10.07
N ASN A 135 -11.14 -1.54 9.19
CA ASN A 135 -11.23 -0.30 8.42
C ASN A 135 -12.43 -0.31 7.46
N ALA A 136 -12.72 -1.42 6.77
CA ALA A 136 -13.90 -1.54 5.92
C ALA A 136 -15.22 -1.39 6.70
N LEU A 137 -15.30 -1.97 7.89
CA LEU A 137 -16.45 -1.82 8.76
C LEU A 137 -16.60 -0.37 9.25
N MET A 138 -15.50 0.26 9.70
CA MET A 138 -15.53 1.64 10.18
C MET A 138 -15.87 2.62 9.05
N PHE A 139 -15.38 2.41 7.83
CA PHE A 139 -15.83 3.18 6.67
C PHE A 139 -17.35 3.18 6.52
N LEU A 140 -17.99 2.00 6.65
CA LEU A 140 -19.44 1.90 6.55
C LEU A 140 -20.15 2.61 7.73
N VAL A 141 -19.66 2.42 8.95
CA VAL A 141 -20.24 3.02 10.15
C VAL A 141 -20.13 4.55 10.10
N GLU A 142 -18.94 5.07 9.84
CA GLU A 142 -18.69 6.51 9.78
C GLU A 142 -19.33 7.16 8.57
N GLY A 143 -19.31 6.51 7.41
CA GLY A 143 -19.96 7.01 6.21
C GLY A 143 -21.47 7.15 6.38
N LEU A 144 -22.14 6.12 6.92
CA LEU A 144 -23.58 6.14 7.20
C LEU A 144 -23.92 7.14 8.31
N ALA A 145 -23.14 7.16 9.39
CA ALA A 145 -23.34 8.09 10.50
C ALA A 145 -23.07 9.54 10.07
N GLY A 146 -22.02 9.80 9.27
CA GLY A 146 -21.71 11.12 8.76
C GLY A 146 -22.76 11.66 7.79
N TRP A 147 -23.35 10.76 7.00
CA TRP A 147 -24.51 11.12 6.17
C TRP A 147 -25.72 11.49 7.03
N TRP A 148 -26.08 10.63 7.99
CA TRP A 148 -27.23 10.84 8.88
C TRP A 148 -27.06 12.03 9.83
N ALA A 149 -25.87 12.22 10.39
CA ALA A 149 -25.55 13.30 11.33
C ALA A 149 -25.19 14.61 10.62
N GLU A 150 -25.28 14.67 9.30
CA GLU A 150 -24.87 15.83 8.49
C GLU A 150 -23.45 16.31 8.79
N SER A 151 -22.54 15.40 9.16
CA SER A 151 -21.16 15.72 9.52
C SER A 151 -20.19 15.49 8.36
N SER A 152 -19.48 16.55 7.99
CA SER A 152 -18.41 16.51 7.00
C SER A 152 -17.15 15.85 7.57
N GLY A 153 -16.91 16.00 8.88
CA GLY A 153 -15.80 15.40 9.60
C GLY A 153 -15.91 13.88 9.61
N LEU A 154 -17.08 13.32 9.98
CA LEU A 154 -17.30 11.87 9.95
C LEU A 154 -17.21 11.28 8.54
N LEU A 155 -17.74 12.00 7.53
CA LEU A 155 -17.63 11.54 6.15
C LEU A 155 -16.17 11.50 5.68
N ALA A 156 -15.38 12.51 6.05
CA ALA A 156 -13.97 12.58 5.69
C ALA A 156 -13.14 11.50 6.40
N ASP A 157 -13.43 11.25 7.69
CA ASP A 157 -12.80 10.20 8.49
C ASP A 157 -13.11 8.81 7.92
N GLY A 158 -14.39 8.55 7.58
CA GLY A 158 -14.77 7.32 6.88
C GLY A 158 -14.07 7.14 5.53
N LEU A 159 -13.82 8.21 4.76
CA LEU A 159 -13.06 8.11 3.51
C LEU A 159 -11.59 7.76 3.74
N ASP A 160 -11.01 8.15 4.84
CA ASP A 160 -9.66 7.73 5.24
C ASP A 160 -9.63 6.23 5.55
N MET A 161 -10.62 5.73 6.31
CA MET A 161 -10.81 4.28 6.52
C MET A 161 -10.99 3.52 5.21
N PHE A 162 -11.71 4.09 4.23
CA PHE A 162 -11.84 3.49 2.90
C PHE A 162 -10.48 3.42 2.18
N ALA A 163 -9.68 4.49 2.26
CA ALA A 163 -8.36 4.52 1.64
C ALA A 163 -7.48 3.37 2.13
N ASP A 164 -7.44 3.18 3.44
CA ASP A 164 -6.70 2.11 4.09
C ASP A 164 -7.23 0.72 3.68
N ALA A 165 -8.55 0.52 3.78
CA ALA A 165 -9.18 -0.74 3.38
C ALA A 165 -8.91 -1.05 1.89
N ALA A 166 -8.97 -0.06 1.01
CA ALA A 166 -8.72 -0.23 -0.41
C ALA A 166 -7.27 -0.68 -0.69
N VAL A 167 -6.29 -0.10 0.02
CA VAL A 167 -4.88 -0.50 -0.12
C VAL A 167 -4.66 -1.91 0.42
N TYR A 168 -5.22 -2.26 1.59
CA TYR A 168 -5.14 -3.63 2.14
C TYR A 168 -5.85 -4.64 1.24
N GLY A 169 -7.05 -4.30 0.73
CA GLY A 169 -7.80 -5.14 -0.19
C GLY A 169 -7.09 -5.36 -1.52
N ALA A 170 -6.53 -4.32 -2.10
CA ALA A 170 -5.73 -4.41 -3.32
C ALA A 170 -4.49 -5.32 -3.12
N ALA A 171 -3.79 -5.18 -1.99
CA ALA A 171 -2.65 -6.01 -1.66
C ALA A 171 -3.02 -7.50 -1.51
N LEU A 172 -4.10 -7.80 -0.77
CA LEU A 172 -4.59 -9.17 -0.59
C LEU A 172 -5.09 -9.78 -1.90
N TRP A 173 -5.83 -9.01 -2.71
CA TRP A 173 -6.32 -9.47 -4.02
C TRP A 173 -5.18 -9.76 -5.00
N ALA A 174 -4.10 -9.02 -4.87
CA ALA A 174 -2.95 -9.10 -5.76
C ALA A 174 -1.97 -10.24 -5.43
N VAL A 175 -2.10 -10.86 -4.25
CA VAL A 175 -1.26 -12.02 -3.87
C VAL A 175 -1.40 -13.13 -4.90
N GLY A 176 -0.28 -13.58 -5.47
CA GLY A 176 -0.23 -14.63 -6.50
C GLY A 176 -0.63 -14.17 -7.91
N ARG A 177 -0.94 -12.89 -8.14
CA ARG A 177 -1.22 -12.32 -9.47
C ARG A 177 -0.04 -11.49 -9.96
N GLY A 178 0.10 -11.39 -11.30
CA GLY A 178 1.20 -10.62 -11.90
C GLY A 178 1.15 -9.13 -11.58
N VAL A 179 2.31 -8.46 -11.69
CA VAL A 179 2.53 -7.03 -11.35
C VAL A 179 1.49 -6.11 -11.99
N GLY A 180 1.10 -6.35 -13.25
CA GLY A 180 0.08 -5.54 -13.94
C GLY A 180 -1.30 -5.56 -13.27
N ALA A 181 -1.72 -6.72 -12.71
CA ALA A 181 -2.97 -6.84 -11.98
C ALA A 181 -2.93 -6.06 -10.65
N GLN A 182 -1.77 -6.06 -10.00
CA GLN A 182 -1.53 -5.33 -8.76
C GLN A 182 -1.65 -3.82 -8.96
N PHE A 183 -0.99 -3.28 -9.99
CA PHE A 183 -1.12 -1.87 -10.37
C PHE A 183 -2.54 -1.50 -10.78
N GLY A 184 -3.23 -2.38 -11.51
CA GLY A 184 -4.63 -2.20 -11.88
C GLY A 184 -5.55 -2.03 -10.67
N ALA A 185 -5.40 -2.90 -9.66
CA ALA A 185 -6.16 -2.83 -8.42
C ALA A 185 -5.85 -1.55 -7.61
N ALA A 186 -4.56 -1.20 -7.46
CA ALA A 186 -4.16 0.02 -6.77
C ALA A 186 -4.70 1.28 -7.46
N ARG A 187 -4.64 1.36 -8.81
CA ARG A 187 -5.20 2.48 -9.56
C ARG A 187 -6.72 2.57 -9.46
N LEU A 188 -7.42 1.43 -9.50
CA LEU A 188 -8.88 1.42 -9.29
C LEU A 188 -9.23 1.97 -7.91
N ALA A 189 -8.53 1.51 -6.86
CA ALA A 189 -8.71 2.03 -5.51
C ALA A 189 -8.44 3.54 -5.44
N GLY A 190 -7.34 4.03 -6.04
CA GLY A 190 -7.01 5.45 -6.11
C GLY A 190 -8.07 6.29 -6.86
N TRP A 191 -8.64 5.80 -7.96
CA TRP A 191 -9.72 6.47 -8.66
C TRP A 191 -11.01 6.54 -7.84
N LEU A 192 -11.40 5.44 -7.19
CA LEU A 192 -12.57 5.41 -6.31
C LEU A 192 -12.39 6.39 -5.14
N GLN A 193 -11.22 6.40 -4.51
CA GLN A 193 -10.90 7.32 -3.43
C GLN A 193 -10.93 8.78 -3.88
N ALA A 194 -10.36 9.11 -5.06
CA ALA A 194 -10.39 10.46 -5.60
C ALA A 194 -11.83 10.92 -5.93
N LEU A 195 -12.65 10.03 -6.48
CA LEU A 195 -14.06 10.31 -6.78
C LEU A 195 -14.86 10.57 -5.52
N LEU A 196 -14.68 9.75 -4.48
CA LEU A 196 -15.35 9.92 -3.19
C LEU A 196 -14.90 11.21 -2.49
N ALA A 197 -13.60 11.52 -2.51
CA ALA A 197 -13.08 12.79 -1.96
C ALA A 197 -13.64 14.01 -2.72
N ALA A 198 -13.75 13.95 -4.05
CA ALA A 198 -14.39 15.00 -4.83
C ALA A 198 -15.87 15.17 -4.44
N GLY A 199 -16.61 14.07 -4.25
CA GLY A 199 -17.98 14.08 -3.76
C GLY A 199 -18.10 14.72 -2.37
N LEU A 200 -17.16 14.43 -1.46
CA LEU A 200 -17.06 15.06 -0.15
C LEU A 200 -16.91 16.60 -0.27
N PHE A 201 -15.99 17.08 -1.13
CA PHE A 201 -15.81 18.53 -1.29
C PHE A 201 -17.03 19.21 -1.89
N VAL A 202 -17.75 18.58 -2.81
CA VAL A 202 -19.04 19.08 -3.30
C VAL A 202 -20.04 19.21 -2.15
N GLN A 203 -20.11 18.20 -1.29
CA GLN A 203 -21.01 18.22 -0.13
C GLN A 203 -20.60 19.25 0.92
N VAL A 204 -19.29 19.39 1.20
CA VAL A 204 -18.75 20.43 2.08
C VAL A 204 -19.12 21.83 1.56
N ALA A 205 -18.91 22.08 0.27
CA ALA A 205 -19.27 23.35 -0.35
C ALA A 205 -20.78 23.61 -0.30
N TRP A 206 -21.59 22.58 -0.56
CA TRP A 206 -23.05 22.69 -0.45
C TRP A 206 -23.49 23.07 0.97
N ARG A 207 -22.98 22.40 2.00
CA ARG A 207 -23.27 22.67 3.41
C ARG A 207 -22.80 24.06 3.82
N ALA A 208 -21.63 24.50 3.36
CA ALA A 208 -21.10 25.83 3.66
C ALA A 208 -22.02 26.95 3.16
N VAL A 209 -22.71 26.75 2.01
CA VAL A 209 -23.60 27.75 1.38
C VAL A 209 -25.02 27.66 1.91
N HIS A 210 -25.56 26.43 2.06
CA HIS A 210 -26.97 26.24 2.40
C HIS A 210 -27.22 26.04 3.91
N GLY A 211 -26.15 25.89 4.67
CA GLY A 211 -26.20 25.51 6.07
C GLY A 211 -26.25 23.96 6.24
N ALA A 212 -25.87 23.51 7.42
CA ALA A 212 -26.04 22.17 7.92
C ALA A 212 -26.22 22.23 9.43
N GLU A 213 -26.88 21.24 9.98
CA GLU A 213 -27.07 21.11 11.43
C GLU A 213 -26.35 19.84 11.93
N PRO A 214 -24.99 19.84 11.95
CA PRO A 214 -24.26 18.65 12.33
C PRO A 214 -24.58 18.27 13.77
N LEU A 215 -24.89 16.97 13.95
CA LEU A 215 -25.21 16.43 15.26
C LEU A 215 -23.94 16.17 16.06
N GLY A 216 -23.44 17.17 16.78
CA GLY A 216 -22.18 17.11 17.53
C GLY A 216 -22.08 15.92 18.49
N ALA A 217 -23.20 15.52 19.14
CA ALA A 217 -23.24 14.34 20.00
C ALA A 217 -23.00 13.05 19.20
N ALA A 218 -23.57 12.91 18.00
CA ALA A 218 -23.37 11.76 17.13
C ALA A 218 -21.93 11.73 16.60
N MET A 219 -21.37 12.88 16.20
CA MET A 219 -19.98 13.02 15.82
C MET A 219 -19.05 12.47 16.90
N MET A 220 -19.20 12.94 18.14
CA MET A 220 -18.38 12.48 19.26
C MET A 220 -18.55 11.00 19.54
N ALA A 221 -19.79 10.50 19.59
CA ALA A 221 -20.06 9.08 19.90
C ALA A 221 -19.46 8.15 18.85
N VAL A 222 -19.63 8.44 17.57
CA VAL A 222 -19.11 7.62 16.48
C VAL A 222 -17.58 7.68 16.43
N SER A 223 -16.99 8.89 16.55
CA SER A 223 -15.54 9.03 16.54
C SER A 223 -14.86 8.43 17.78
N VAL A 224 -15.53 8.34 18.92
CA VAL A 224 -15.01 7.57 20.09
C VAL A 224 -14.96 6.09 19.77
N VAL A 225 -15.96 5.54 19.06
CA VAL A 225 -15.94 4.14 18.60
C VAL A 225 -14.81 3.92 17.58
N ALA A 226 -14.68 4.84 16.62
CA ALA A 226 -13.60 4.81 15.63
C ALA A 226 -12.22 4.90 16.29
N LEU A 227 -12.05 5.81 17.23
CA LEU A 227 -10.83 5.95 18.03
C LEU A 227 -10.48 4.63 18.76
N ALA A 228 -11.47 3.97 19.37
CA ALA A 228 -11.27 2.68 20.02
C ALA A 228 -10.88 1.58 19.03
N ALA A 229 -11.50 1.55 17.84
CA ALA A 229 -11.15 0.63 16.76
C ALA A 229 -9.71 0.85 16.26
N ASN A 230 -9.32 2.11 16.01
CA ASN A 230 -7.97 2.47 15.56
C ASN A 230 -6.91 2.21 16.64
N LEU A 231 -7.25 2.45 17.91
CA LEU A 231 -6.37 2.08 19.02
C LEU A 231 -6.21 0.55 19.11
N ALA A 232 -7.26 -0.23 18.87
CA ALA A 232 -7.17 -1.69 18.80
C ALA A 232 -6.28 -2.14 17.63
N CYS A 233 -6.40 -1.52 16.44
CA CYS A 233 -5.51 -1.74 15.30
C CYS A 233 -4.06 -1.41 15.67
N LEU A 234 -3.82 -0.27 16.30
CA LEU A 234 -2.49 0.17 16.76
C LEU A 234 -1.86 -0.82 17.74
N LEU A 235 -2.64 -1.32 18.71
CA LEU A 235 -2.19 -2.33 19.67
C LEU A 235 -1.92 -3.69 19.01
N LEU A 236 -2.75 -4.06 18.03
CA LEU A 236 -2.58 -5.31 17.27
C LEU A 236 -1.28 -5.27 16.45
N ILE A 237 -1.01 -4.15 15.80
CA ILE A 237 0.22 -3.89 15.06
C ILE A 237 1.41 -3.81 16.03
N GLY A 238 1.24 -3.11 17.16
CA GLY A 238 2.28 -2.90 18.16
C GLY A 238 2.83 -4.19 18.76
N ARG A 239 2.02 -5.26 18.83
CA ARG A 239 2.47 -6.61 19.25
C ARG A 239 3.43 -7.26 18.25
N HIS A 240 3.37 -6.85 16.99
CA HIS A 240 4.18 -7.37 15.89
C HIS A 240 5.22 -6.36 15.39
N ARG A 241 5.43 -5.24 16.11
CA ARG A 241 6.33 -4.12 15.72
C ARG A 241 7.78 -4.52 15.48
N HIS A 242 8.20 -5.69 15.97
CA HIS A 242 9.52 -6.26 15.72
C HIS A 242 9.56 -7.15 14.46
N GLY A 243 8.43 -7.35 13.79
CA GLY A 243 8.25 -8.19 12.61
C GLY A 243 8.57 -7.51 11.26
N GLY A 244 9.30 -6.40 11.26
CA GLY A 244 9.70 -5.74 10.01
C GLY A 244 9.15 -4.32 9.84
N ALA A 245 9.65 -3.61 8.84
CA ALA A 245 9.36 -2.18 8.64
C ALA A 245 7.91 -1.89 8.24
N HIS A 246 7.23 -2.84 7.56
CA HIS A 246 5.81 -2.71 7.22
C HIS A 246 4.91 -2.58 8.45
N MET A 247 5.27 -3.23 9.56
CA MET A 247 4.54 -3.12 10.82
C MET A 247 4.75 -1.75 11.48
N ARG A 248 5.94 -1.16 11.36
CA ARG A 248 6.22 0.21 11.84
C ARG A 248 5.45 1.26 11.05
N ALA A 249 5.35 1.05 9.75
CA ALA A 249 4.61 1.91 8.86
C ALA A 249 3.11 1.90 9.16
N SER A 250 2.51 0.73 9.31
CA SER A 250 1.11 0.59 9.74
C SER A 250 0.86 1.22 11.10
N TYR A 251 1.87 1.20 12.01
CA TYR A 251 1.80 1.88 13.30
C TYR A 251 1.67 3.40 13.16
N ILE A 252 2.45 4.03 12.27
CA ILE A 252 2.39 5.49 12.02
C ILE A 252 1.04 5.87 11.40
N PHE A 253 0.49 5.03 10.53
CA PHE A 253 -0.83 5.26 9.92
C PHE A 253 -1.93 5.23 10.96
N SER A 254 -2.04 4.16 11.73
CA SER A 254 -3.04 4.09 12.82
C SER A 254 -2.88 5.21 13.85
N ALA A 255 -1.67 5.79 13.99
CA ALA A 255 -1.48 6.97 14.82
C ALA A 255 -2.08 8.25 14.18
N ASN A 256 -2.02 8.37 12.85
CA ASN A 256 -2.67 9.48 12.13
C ASN A 256 -4.19 9.37 12.21
N ASP A 257 -4.76 8.17 12.08
CA ASP A 257 -6.20 7.92 12.22
C ASP A 257 -6.70 8.29 13.63
N VAL A 258 -5.90 7.99 14.66
CA VAL A 258 -6.17 8.44 16.03
C VAL A 258 -6.23 9.95 16.11
N LEU A 259 -5.35 10.68 15.42
CA LEU A 259 -5.37 12.16 15.40
C LEU A 259 -6.57 12.70 14.61
N ALA A 260 -6.97 12.06 13.51
CA ALA A 260 -8.16 12.42 12.75
C ALA A 260 -9.42 12.27 13.60
N ASN A 261 -9.59 11.11 14.26
CA ASN A 261 -10.71 10.85 15.16
C ASN A 261 -10.78 11.87 16.33
N LEU A 262 -9.62 12.19 16.94
CA LEU A 262 -9.58 13.25 17.96
C LEU A 262 -10.01 14.61 17.40
N GLY A 263 -9.60 14.92 16.17
CA GLY A 263 -10.04 16.12 15.46
C GLY A 263 -11.55 16.17 15.29
N VAL A 264 -12.19 15.08 14.90
CA VAL A 264 -13.66 14.99 14.75
C VAL A 264 -14.36 15.09 16.10
N ILE A 265 -13.82 14.47 17.16
CA ILE A 265 -14.36 14.61 18.53
C ILE A 265 -14.33 16.06 18.99
N ILE A 266 -13.18 16.75 18.79
CA ILE A 266 -13.04 18.17 19.15
C ILE A 266 -14.00 19.03 18.32
N ALA A 267 -14.12 18.78 17.03
CA ALA A 267 -15.07 19.47 16.15
C ALA A 267 -16.51 19.25 16.63
N GLY A 268 -16.90 18.04 16.99
CA GLY A 268 -18.21 17.73 17.54
C GLY A 268 -18.52 18.46 18.85
N ALA A 269 -17.52 18.53 19.75
CA ALA A 269 -17.65 19.30 20.99
C ALA A 269 -17.81 20.81 20.72
N LEU A 270 -17.06 21.35 19.76
CA LEU A 270 -17.18 22.76 19.35
C LEU A 270 -18.53 23.04 18.68
N VAL A 271 -19.05 22.12 17.85
CA VAL A 271 -20.39 22.21 17.27
C VAL A 271 -21.44 22.29 18.37
N LEU A 272 -21.38 21.42 19.38
CA LEU A 272 -22.31 21.46 20.52
C LEU A 272 -22.22 22.75 21.33
N TRP A 273 -21.00 23.26 21.51
CA TRP A 273 -20.78 24.46 22.31
C TRP A 273 -21.17 25.76 21.58
N THR A 274 -20.85 25.85 20.28
CA THR A 274 -21.03 27.06 19.49
C THR A 274 -22.37 27.12 18.74
N GLY A 275 -23.02 25.96 18.54
CA GLY A 275 -24.16 25.81 17.63
C GLY A 275 -23.81 26.06 16.15
N SER A 276 -22.52 26.05 15.81
CA SER A 276 -22.01 26.37 14.47
C SER A 276 -21.53 25.13 13.72
N GLN A 277 -21.82 25.10 12.43
CA GLN A 277 -21.33 24.01 11.54
C GLN A 277 -19.84 24.14 11.16
N TRP A 278 -19.23 25.29 11.34
CA TRP A 278 -17.89 25.59 10.86
C TRP A 278 -16.79 24.67 11.40
N PRO A 279 -16.78 24.27 12.69
CA PRO A 279 -15.78 23.31 13.17
C PRO A 279 -15.81 21.99 12.41
N ASP A 280 -17.00 21.48 12.09
CA ASP A 280 -17.18 20.25 11.30
C ASP A 280 -16.70 20.41 9.85
N ILE A 281 -17.05 21.52 9.21
CA ILE A 281 -16.61 21.85 7.85
C ILE A 281 -15.08 21.94 7.77
N VAL A 282 -14.45 22.60 8.74
CA VAL A 282 -12.99 22.78 8.76
C VAL A 282 -12.29 21.43 8.91
N ILE A 283 -12.67 20.63 9.91
CA ILE A 283 -12.01 19.35 10.12
C ILE A 283 -12.25 18.39 8.94
N GLY A 284 -13.48 18.32 8.42
CA GLY A 284 -13.80 17.51 7.25
C GLY A 284 -13.03 17.94 6.00
N THR A 285 -12.80 19.24 5.81
CA THR A 285 -11.97 19.76 4.72
C THR A 285 -10.50 19.33 4.88
N VAL A 286 -9.95 19.47 6.09
CA VAL A 286 -8.55 19.11 6.36
C VAL A 286 -8.31 17.62 6.10
N ILE A 287 -9.14 16.75 6.67
CA ILE A 287 -9.03 15.30 6.45
C ILE A 287 -9.25 14.98 4.97
N GLY A 288 -10.28 15.54 4.33
CA GLY A 288 -10.56 15.32 2.91
C GLY A 288 -9.40 15.71 1.98
N VAL A 289 -8.66 16.80 2.29
CA VAL A 289 -7.44 17.17 1.54
C VAL A 289 -6.35 16.12 1.71
N VAL A 290 -6.12 15.61 2.91
CA VAL A 290 -5.13 14.55 3.16
C VAL A 290 -5.47 13.30 2.35
N VAL A 291 -6.74 12.87 2.39
CA VAL A 291 -7.25 11.70 1.64
C VAL A 291 -7.08 11.91 0.13
N LEU A 292 -7.43 13.09 -0.39
CA LEU A 292 -7.27 13.40 -1.82
C LEU A 292 -5.82 13.38 -2.26
N LEU A 293 -4.91 13.94 -1.46
CA LEU A 293 -3.48 13.92 -1.76
C LEU A 293 -2.94 12.49 -1.78
N GLY A 294 -3.41 11.61 -0.89
CA GLY A 294 -3.11 10.17 -0.91
C GLY A 294 -3.58 9.51 -2.20
N ALA A 295 -4.83 9.75 -2.63
CA ALA A 295 -5.37 9.24 -3.89
C ALA A 295 -4.54 9.68 -5.10
N LEU A 296 -4.18 10.97 -5.17
CA LEU A 296 -3.38 11.52 -6.27
C LEU A 296 -1.96 10.91 -6.31
N LYS A 297 -1.35 10.62 -5.16
CA LYS A 297 -0.07 9.89 -5.12
C LYS A 297 -0.22 8.51 -5.76
N ILE A 298 -1.25 7.73 -5.37
CA ILE A 298 -1.51 6.40 -5.93
C ILE A 298 -1.73 6.46 -7.45
N LEU A 299 -2.48 7.44 -7.95
CA LEU A 299 -2.79 7.58 -9.38
C LEU A 299 -1.59 7.99 -10.23
N ARG A 300 -0.59 8.66 -9.66
CA ARG A 300 0.65 9.03 -10.34
C ARG A 300 1.64 7.88 -10.52
N LEU A 301 1.39 6.74 -9.88
CA LEU A 301 2.23 5.56 -10.02
C LEU A 301 2.10 4.99 -11.43
N GLN A 302 3.22 4.77 -12.09
CA GLN A 302 3.27 4.18 -13.42
C GLN A 302 3.73 2.72 -13.33
N PRO A 303 3.09 1.79 -14.03
CA PRO A 303 3.65 0.46 -14.23
C PRO A 303 4.91 0.62 -15.09
N GLY A 304 6.05 0.11 -14.61
CA GLY A 304 7.28 0.01 -15.37
C GLY A 304 7.22 -1.07 -16.44
#